data_b7e24705f4bc1654d80972dd3ae922d1
#
_entry.id   b7e24705f4bc1654d80972dd3ae922d1
#
_cell.length_a   1.000
_cell.length_b   1.000
_cell.length_c   1.000
_cell.angle_alpha   90.00
_cell.angle_beta   90.00
_cell.angle_gamma   90.00
#
_symmetry.space_group_name_H-M   'P 1'
#
loop_
_entity.id
_entity.type
_entity.pdbx_description
1 polymer ?
#
loop_
_entity_poly.entity_id
_entity_poly.type
_entity_poly.pdbx_seq_one_letter_code
_entity_poly.pdbx_strand_id
1 'polypeptide(L)'
;FPHHENEIAQSCASVNSDNPEDYAKYWIHNGFVTIDGEKMSKSLNNIILLNDLLKEHDGETIRLALLSSHYRKSLDWNENVIKQSKVLLDKVYDFLNACDNDPEGEIDKRLIENFSNDLDIPKVLTSINELLKNRNSSNIHAVKQSLLFAGSILGVFNKKPSEWNKQVEISDSELAEIEKLINERKTLKENKDFTGADAIRDSLLKKGIELI
;
A
#
# COMPACT_ATOMS: atom_id res chain seq x y z
N PHE A 1 -0.32 -20.58 -26.75
CA PHE A 1 -1.37 -19.75 -27.35
C PHE A 1 -0.80 -19.00 -28.53
N PRO A 2 -1.61 -18.69 -29.56
CA PRO A 2 -1.12 -18.08 -30.80
C PRO A 2 -0.32 -16.79 -30.61
N HIS A 3 -0.66 -15.99 -29.59
CA HIS A 3 0.05 -14.73 -29.32
C HIS A 3 1.53 -14.98 -28.93
N HIS A 4 1.79 -15.88 -28.00
CA HIS A 4 3.17 -16.17 -27.55
C HIS A 4 3.99 -16.80 -28.68
N GLU A 5 3.41 -17.69 -29.47
CA GLU A 5 4.08 -18.25 -30.65
C GLU A 5 4.42 -17.17 -31.70
N ASN A 6 3.53 -16.20 -31.87
CA ASN A 6 3.79 -15.07 -32.78
C ASN A 6 4.92 -14.18 -32.22
N GLU A 7 4.98 -13.92 -30.93
CA GLU A 7 6.07 -13.16 -30.29
C GLU A 7 7.41 -13.87 -30.45
N ILE A 8 7.44 -15.20 -30.22
CA ILE A 8 8.63 -16.02 -30.44
C ILE A 8 9.06 -15.95 -31.93
N ALA A 9 8.14 -16.18 -32.85
CA ALA A 9 8.42 -16.17 -34.28
C ALA A 9 8.97 -14.81 -34.76
N GLN A 10 8.36 -13.70 -34.32
CA GLN A 10 8.82 -12.35 -34.69
C GLN A 10 10.20 -12.05 -34.10
N SER A 11 10.43 -12.39 -32.84
CA SER A 11 11.71 -12.13 -32.17
C SER A 11 12.83 -12.99 -32.78
N CYS A 12 12.61 -14.29 -33.00
CA CYS A 12 13.57 -15.18 -33.61
C CYS A 12 13.89 -14.74 -35.03
N ALA A 13 12.89 -14.34 -35.83
CA ALA A 13 13.10 -13.81 -37.16
C ALA A 13 13.95 -12.53 -37.19
N SER A 14 13.77 -11.64 -36.18
CA SER A 14 14.53 -10.39 -36.10
C SER A 14 16.01 -10.60 -35.83
N VAL A 15 16.38 -11.67 -35.12
CA VAL A 15 17.78 -12.03 -34.80
C VAL A 15 18.31 -13.16 -35.65
N ASN A 16 17.53 -13.60 -36.65
CA ASN A 16 17.86 -14.68 -37.56
C ASN A 16 18.20 -16.00 -36.82
N SER A 17 17.41 -16.35 -35.80
CA SER A 17 17.55 -17.57 -35.02
C SER A 17 16.33 -18.48 -35.20
N ASP A 18 16.57 -19.79 -35.23
CA ASP A 18 15.54 -20.83 -35.23
C ASP A 18 15.27 -21.41 -33.81
N ASN A 19 15.96 -20.87 -32.79
CA ASN A 19 15.86 -21.37 -31.43
C ASN A 19 14.89 -20.49 -30.58
N PRO A 20 13.73 -21.01 -30.13
CA PRO A 20 12.79 -20.28 -29.32
C PRO A 20 13.38 -19.79 -27.96
N GLU A 21 14.43 -20.46 -27.45
CA GLU A 21 15.08 -20.07 -26.17
C GLU A 21 15.85 -18.74 -26.31
N ASP A 22 16.16 -18.31 -27.53
CA ASP A 22 16.80 -17.02 -27.80
C ASP A 22 15.83 -15.83 -27.49
N TYR A 23 14.51 -16.10 -27.46
CA TYR A 23 13.51 -15.11 -27.08
C TYR A 23 13.39 -14.98 -25.56
N ALA A 24 13.15 -16.08 -24.85
CA ALA A 24 13.01 -16.06 -23.41
C ALA A 24 13.40 -17.41 -22.80
N LYS A 25 14.30 -17.38 -21.82
CA LYS A 25 14.71 -18.58 -21.06
C LYS A 25 13.68 -19.00 -20.02
N TYR A 26 12.92 -18.04 -19.50
CA TYR A 26 11.91 -18.23 -18.44
C TYR A 26 10.61 -17.55 -18.83
N TRP A 27 9.52 -18.26 -18.63
CA TRP A 27 8.18 -17.78 -18.91
C TRP A 27 7.39 -17.65 -17.61
N ILE A 28 6.83 -16.46 -17.37
CA ILE A 28 5.97 -16.18 -16.23
C ILE A 28 4.63 -15.71 -16.77
N HIS A 29 3.54 -16.38 -16.36
CA HIS A 29 2.19 -16.03 -16.75
C HIS A 29 1.42 -15.48 -15.58
N ASN A 30 0.93 -14.25 -15.69
CA ASN A 30 0.11 -13.60 -14.68
C ASN A 30 -1.37 -13.97 -14.83
N GLY A 31 -2.09 -13.92 -13.72
CA GLY A 31 -3.55 -13.87 -13.73
C GLY A 31 -4.07 -12.56 -14.35
N PHE A 32 -5.36 -12.50 -14.57
CA PHE A 32 -6.03 -11.30 -15.08
C PHE A 32 -6.29 -10.29 -13.97
N VAL A 33 -6.41 -9.01 -14.37
CA VAL A 33 -7.00 -7.98 -13.53
C VAL A 33 -8.47 -7.84 -13.94
N THR A 34 -9.37 -8.01 -12.98
CA THR A 34 -10.79 -7.71 -13.13
C THR A 34 -11.13 -6.42 -12.37
N ILE A 35 -12.21 -5.78 -12.71
CA ILE A 35 -12.75 -4.60 -12.03
C ILE A 35 -14.15 -4.93 -11.60
N ASP A 36 -14.39 -4.97 -10.28
CA ASP A 36 -15.69 -5.36 -9.70
C ASP A 36 -16.21 -6.69 -10.27
N GLY A 37 -15.30 -7.67 -10.42
CA GLY A 37 -15.60 -9.01 -10.94
C GLY A 37 -15.67 -9.12 -12.46
N GLU A 38 -15.62 -8.01 -13.20
CA GLU A 38 -15.69 -8.00 -14.67
C GLU A 38 -14.29 -7.86 -15.29
N LYS A 39 -14.06 -8.51 -16.43
CA LYS A 39 -12.80 -8.39 -17.15
C LYS A 39 -12.59 -6.96 -17.62
N MET A 40 -11.43 -6.37 -17.32
CA MET A 40 -11.04 -5.07 -17.86
C MET A 40 -10.97 -5.11 -19.39
N SER A 41 -11.74 -4.28 -20.07
CA SER A 41 -11.72 -4.18 -21.53
C SER A 41 -12.15 -2.82 -22.06
N LYS A 42 -11.66 -2.46 -23.23
CA LYS A 42 -12.07 -1.21 -23.92
C LYS A 42 -13.56 -1.20 -24.26
N SER A 43 -14.12 -2.36 -24.61
CA SER A 43 -15.53 -2.48 -25.00
C SER A 43 -16.51 -2.24 -23.83
N LEU A 44 -16.07 -2.53 -22.58
CA LEU A 44 -16.84 -2.28 -21.36
C LEU A 44 -16.58 -0.89 -20.77
N ASN A 45 -15.67 -0.12 -21.36
CA ASN A 45 -15.27 1.21 -20.89
C ASN A 45 -14.89 1.25 -19.40
N ASN A 46 -14.34 0.13 -18.88
CA ASN A 46 -13.95 -0.03 -17.49
C ASN A 46 -12.41 -0.02 -17.30
N ILE A 47 -11.68 0.61 -18.23
CA ILE A 47 -10.22 0.73 -18.13
C ILE A 47 -9.87 1.81 -17.12
N ILE A 48 -9.08 1.43 -16.11
CA ILE A 48 -8.51 2.35 -15.14
C ILE A 48 -7.08 2.69 -15.56
N LEU A 49 -6.79 3.97 -15.73
CA LEU A 49 -5.45 4.43 -16.07
C LEU A 49 -4.63 4.67 -14.80
N LEU A 50 -3.39 4.20 -14.80
CA LEU A 50 -2.47 4.41 -13.67
C LEU A 50 -2.29 5.91 -13.33
N ASN A 51 -2.23 6.77 -14.35
CA ASN A 51 -2.11 8.21 -14.14
C ASN A 51 -3.31 8.82 -13.41
N ASP A 52 -4.50 8.25 -13.53
CA ASP A 52 -5.67 8.72 -12.80
C ASP A 52 -5.65 8.21 -11.36
N LEU A 53 -5.27 6.96 -11.14
CA LEU A 53 -5.06 6.42 -9.80
C LEU A 53 -4.00 7.20 -9.00
N LEU A 54 -2.92 7.66 -9.65
CA LEU A 54 -1.86 8.43 -9.01
C LEU A 54 -2.28 9.84 -8.58
N LYS A 55 -3.42 10.34 -9.08
CA LYS A 55 -3.99 11.63 -8.63
C LYS A 55 -4.72 11.48 -7.29
N GLU A 56 -5.23 10.29 -7.01
CA GLU A 56 -6.09 10.00 -5.85
C GLU A 56 -5.35 9.19 -4.77
N HIS A 57 -4.42 8.34 -5.18
CA HIS A 57 -3.74 7.41 -4.31
C HIS A 57 -2.22 7.51 -4.41
N ASP A 58 -1.57 7.22 -3.30
CA ASP A 58 -0.11 7.10 -3.26
C ASP A 58 0.40 5.90 -4.07
N GLY A 59 1.55 6.07 -4.74
CA GLY A 59 2.13 5.02 -5.59
C GLY A 59 2.45 3.71 -4.84
N GLU A 60 2.86 3.77 -3.57
CA GLU A 60 3.08 2.55 -2.77
C GLU A 60 1.75 1.86 -2.44
N THR A 61 0.66 2.62 -2.25
CA THR A 61 -0.68 2.05 -2.03
C THR A 61 -1.15 1.27 -3.27
N ILE A 62 -1.02 1.88 -4.46
CA ILE A 62 -1.37 1.22 -5.72
C ILE A 62 -0.50 -0.03 -5.93
N ARG A 63 0.80 0.08 -5.68
CA ARG A 63 1.73 -1.04 -5.81
C ARG A 63 1.38 -2.19 -4.88
N LEU A 64 1.10 -1.91 -3.62
CA LEU A 64 0.72 -2.92 -2.64
C LEU A 64 -0.63 -3.57 -2.98
N ALA A 65 -1.58 -2.79 -3.50
CA ALA A 65 -2.86 -3.29 -3.98
C ALA A 65 -2.68 -4.30 -5.13
N LEU A 66 -1.81 -3.98 -6.10
CA LEU A 66 -1.47 -4.91 -7.19
C LEU A 66 -0.80 -6.19 -6.68
N LEU A 67 0.02 -6.10 -5.64
CA LEU A 67 0.73 -7.21 -5.02
C LEU A 67 -0.12 -8.02 -4.03
N SER A 68 -1.31 -7.58 -3.69
CA SER A 68 -2.16 -8.22 -2.68
C SER A 68 -2.68 -9.60 -3.07
N SER A 69 -2.74 -9.90 -4.37
CA SER A 69 -3.05 -11.23 -4.91
C SER A 69 -1.78 -11.93 -5.40
N HIS A 70 -1.78 -13.27 -5.31
CA HIS A 70 -0.70 -14.06 -5.92
C HIS A 70 -0.71 -13.84 -7.45
N TYR A 71 0.46 -13.61 -8.05
CA TYR A 71 0.57 -13.23 -9.46
C TYR A 71 -0.09 -14.21 -10.45
N ARG A 72 -0.19 -15.50 -10.11
CA ARG A 72 -0.88 -16.52 -10.93
C ARG A 72 -2.41 -16.48 -10.82
N LYS A 73 -2.94 -15.76 -9.84
CA LYS A 73 -4.39 -15.62 -9.62
C LYS A 73 -4.90 -14.31 -10.20
N SER A 74 -6.18 -14.27 -10.54
CA SER A 74 -6.81 -13.02 -10.92
C SER A 74 -6.86 -12.08 -9.72
N LEU A 75 -6.58 -10.82 -9.96
CA LEU A 75 -6.75 -9.72 -9.01
C LEU A 75 -8.04 -8.99 -9.35
N ASP A 76 -8.98 -8.95 -8.43
CA ASP A 76 -10.16 -8.11 -8.55
C ASP A 76 -9.87 -6.73 -7.98
N TRP A 77 -9.68 -5.76 -8.87
CA TRP A 77 -9.39 -4.38 -8.50
C TRP A 77 -10.67 -3.68 -8.07
N ASN A 78 -10.70 -3.24 -6.83
CA ASN A 78 -11.82 -2.51 -6.24
C ASN A 78 -11.32 -1.60 -5.11
N GLU A 79 -12.18 -0.73 -4.61
CA GLU A 79 -11.83 0.20 -3.52
C GLU A 79 -11.36 -0.50 -2.24
N ASN A 80 -11.92 -1.68 -1.92
CA ASN A 80 -11.53 -2.41 -0.71
C ASN A 80 -10.06 -2.85 -0.74
N VAL A 81 -9.58 -3.29 -1.90
CA VAL A 81 -8.18 -3.69 -2.07
C VAL A 81 -7.25 -2.50 -1.84
N ILE A 82 -7.61 -1.32 -2.37
CA ILE A 82 -6.85 -0.09 -2.17
C ILE A 82 -6.86 0.32 -0.69
N LYS A 83 -8.05 0.33 -0.04
CA LYS A 83 -8.22 0.66 1.37
C LYS A 83 -7.41 -0.27 2.29
N GLN A 84 -7.48 -1.58 2.06
CA GLN A 84 -6.72 -2.56 2.84
C GLN A 84 -5.20 -2.36 2.70
N SER A 85 -4.74 -2.06 1.49
CA SER A 85 -3.33 -1.78 1.21
C SER A 85 -2.87 -0.50 1.91
N LYS A 86 -3.68 0.56 1.87
CA LYS A 86 -3.42 1.82 2.58
C LYS A 86 -3.34 1.60 4.10
N VAL A 87 -4.30 0.88 4.67
CA VAL A 87 -4.32 0.56 6.12
C VAL A 87 -3.06 -0.21 6.54
N LEU A 88 -2.58 -1.14 5.72
CA LEU A 88 -1.34 -1.86 6.03
C LEU A 88 -0.13 -0.93 5.98
N LEU A 89 -0.03 -0.08 4.95
CA LEU A 89 1.03 0.91 4.84
C LEU A 89 1.02 1.88 6.03
N ASP A 90 -0.14 2.38 6.42
CA ASP A 90 -0.28 3.26 7.58
C ASP A 90 0.26 2.60 8.86
N LYS A 91 -0.10 1.34 9.12
CA LYS A 91 0.40 0.59 10.28
C LYS A 91 1.92 0.41 10.26
N VAL A 92 2.49 0.14 9.09
CA VAL A 92 3.95 -0.02 8.97
C VAL A 92 4.64 1.32 9.17
N TYR A 93 4.18 2.38 8.53
CA TYR A 93 4.77 3.70 8.67
C TYR A 93 4.63 4.28 10.09
N ASP A 94 3.50 4.04 10.76
CA ASP A 94 3.34 4.39 12.18
C ASP A 94 4.37 3.68 13.05
N PHE A 95 4.55 2.39 12.81
CA PHE A 95 5.55 1.62 13.53
C PHE A 95 6.98 2.15 13.25
N LEU A 96 7.32 2.39 11.99
CA LEU A 96 8.64 2.91 11.60
C LEU A 96 8.88 4.30 12.16
N ASN A 97 7.85 5.15 12.24
CA ASN A 97 7.94 6.50 12.81
C ASN A 97 8.11 6.48 14.34
N ALA A 98 7.52 5.50 15.00
CA ALA A 98 7.62 5.34 16.46
C ALA A 98 8.89 4.58 16.89
N CYS A 99 9.63 3.98 15.97
CA CYS A 99 10.79 3.15 16.23
C CYS A 99 12.08 3.87 15.83
N ASP A 100 12.66 4.67 16.74
CA ASP A 100 13.91 5.42 16.53
C ASP A 100 15.16 4.53 16.50
N ASN A 101 15.03 3.27 16.93
CA ASN A 101 16.14 2.35 17.01
C ASN A 101 16.62 1.89 15.63
N ASP A 102 17.92 1.66 15.48
CA ASP A 102 18.47 1.06 14.27
C ASP A 102 17.91 -0.35 14.03
N PRO A 103 17.68 -0.72 12.76
CA PRO A 103 17.24 -2.07 12.43
C PRO A 103 18.37 -3.05 12.75
N GLU A 104 18.13 -4.00 13.65
CA GLU A 104 19.11 -4.99 14.09
C GLU A 104 18.42 -6.33 14.35
N GLY A 105 19.15 -7.42 14.17
CA GLY A 105 18.67 -8.76 14.45
C GLY A 105 18.36 -9.58 13.19
N GLU A 106 17.84 -10.76 13.40
CA GLU A 106 17.53 -11.70 12.33
C GLU A 106 16.22 -11.33 11.64
N ILE A 107 16.22 -11.49 10.32
CA ILE A 107 14.99 -11.38 9.51
C ILE A 107 14.09 -12.58 9.83
N ASP A 108 12.79 -12.33 9.98
CA ASP A 108 11.81 -13.40 10.18
C ASP A 108 11.85 -14.41 9.03
N LYS A 109 12.14 -15.65 9.35
CA LYS A 109 12.32 -16.75 8.37
C LYS A 109 11.09 -16.97 7.51
N ARG A 110 9.87 -16.71 8.05
CA ARG A 110 8.62 -16.84 7.30
C ARG A 110 8.57 -15.90 6.09
N LEU A 111 9.17 -14.71 6.18
CA LEU A 111 9.25 -13.79 5.03
C LEU A 111 10.09 -14.40 3.93
N ILE A 112 11.28 -14.94 4.27
CA ILE A 112 12.18 -15.56 3.31
C ILE A 112 11.51 -16.79 2.66
N GLU A 113 10.89 -17.65 3.48
CA GLU A 113 10.16 -18.83 3.01
C GLU A 113 9.02 -18.46 2.06
N ASN A 114 8.20 -17.46 2.40
CA ASN A 114 7.08 -17.03 1.58
C ASN A 114 7.53 -16.39 0.27
N PHE A 115 8.59 -15.56 0.28
CA PHE A 115 9.17 -15.03 -0.95
C PHE A 115 9.75 -16.12 -1.85
N SER A 116 10.40 -17.14 -1.25
CA SER A 116 10.99 -18.26 -1.99
C SER A 116 9.96 -19.27 -2.49
N ASN A 117 8.74 -19.25 -1.95
CA ASN A 117 7.65 -20.12 -2.34
C ASN A 117 6.81 -19.50 -3.46
N ASP A 118 7.34 -19.45 -4.66
CA ASP A 118 6.67 -18.93 -5.87
C ASP A 118 6.12 -17.50 -5.65
N LEU A 119 6.85 -16.66 -4.90
CA LEU A 119 6.47 -15.29 -4.59
C LEU A 119 5.08 -15.21 -3.94
N ASP A 120 4.83 -15.98 -2.88
CA ASP A 120 3.54 -16.00 -2.16
C ASP A 120 3.33 -14.69 -1.37
N ILE A 121 3.15 -13.59 -2.11
CA ILE A 121 3.01 -12.27 -1.51
C ILE A 121 1.83 -12.17 -0.53
N PRO A 122 0.66 -12.79 -0.76
CA PRO A 122 -0.40 -12.81 0.25
C PRO A 122 0.06 -13.33 1.60
N LYS A 123 0.89 -14.37 1.64
CA LYS A 123 1.46 -14.85 2.90
C LYS A 123 2.53 -13.92 3.47
N VAL A 124 3.32 -13.25 2.63
CA VAL A 124 4.24 -12.20 3.08
C VAL A 124 3.46 -11.09 3.80
N LEU A 125 2.36 -10.59 3.22
CA LEU A 125 1.52 -9.55 3.83
C LEU A 125 0.88 -10.02 5.14
N THR A 126 0.49 -11.29 5.22
CA THR A 126 0.03 -11.91 6.47
C THR A 126 1.13 -11.90 7.53
N SER A 127 2.36 -12.31 7.17
CA SER A 127 3.51 -12.31 8.08
C SER A 127 3.86 -10.90 8.56
N ILE A 128 3.77 -9.88 7.70
CA ILE A 128 3.96 -8.46 8.07
C ILE A 128 2.92 -8.04 9.13
N ASN A 129 1.64 -8.35 8.91
CA ASN A 129 0.58 -8.04 9.89
C ASN A 129 0.81 -8.74 11.23
N GLU A 130 1.25 -10.00 11.24
CA GLU A 130 1.57 -10.76 12.44
C GLU A 130 2.77 -10.18 13.19
N LEU A 131 3.82 -9.78 12.48
CA LEU A 131 4.99 -9.10 13.06
C LEU A 131 4.57 -7.81 13.77
N LEU A 132 3.75 -6.99 13.12
CA LEU A 132 3.22 -5.76 13.71
C LEU A 132 2.33 -6.04 14.93
N LYS A 133 1.52 -7.10 14.91
CA LYS A 133 0.64 -7.48 16.02
C LYS A 133 1.41 -7.99 17.23
N ASN A 134 2.45 -8.80 17.00
CA ASN A 134 3.18 -9.51 18.04
C ASN A 134 4.46 -8.78 18.50
N ARG A 135 4.64 -7.51 18.09
CA ARG A 135 5.80 -6.70 18.49
C ARG A 135 5.79 -6.38 19.98
N ASN A 136 6.96 -6.38 20.56
CA ASN A 136 7.23 -6.01 21.94
C ASN A 136 8.64 -5.44 22.09
N SER A 137 9.01 -4.97 23.27
CA SER A 137 10.30 -4.33 23.53
C SER A 137 11.51 -5.24 23.24
N SER A 138 11.37 -6.55 23.32
CA SER A 138 12.47 -7.50 23.10
C SER A 138 12.71 -7.84 21.63
N ASN A 139 11.71 -7.65 20.76
CA ASN A 139 11.82 -8.02 19.34
C ASN A 139 11.68 -6.84 18.37
N ILE A 140 11.53 -5.62 18.87
CA ILE A 140 11.21 -4.43 18.06
C ILE A 140 12.25 -4.17 16.95
N HIS A 141 13.53 -4.39 17.22
CA HIS A 141 14.63 -4.22 16.26
C HIS A 141 14.53 -5.25 15.12
N ALA A 142 14.32 -6.53 15.47
CA ALA A 142 14.15 -7.61 14.49
C ALA A 142 12.88 -7.42 13.65
N VAL A 143 11.79 -6.91 14.24
CA VAL A 143 10.57 -6.56 13.51
C VAL A 143 10.88 -5.42 12.52
N LYS A 144 11.56 -4.36 12.92
CA LYS A 144 11.96 -3.27 12.02
C LYS A 144 12.81 -3.78 10.87
N GLN A 145 13.83 -4.59 11.17
CA GLN A 145 14.70 -5.22 10.18
C GLN A 145 13.91 -6.05 9.17
N SER A 146 12.98 -6.87 9.66
CA SER A 146 12.13 -7.73 8.84
C SER A 146 11.19 -6.93 7.92
N LEU A 147 10.61 -5.83 8.42
CA LEU A 147 9.75 -4.95 7.63
C LEU A 147 10.53 -4.23 6.53
N LEU A 148 11.72 -3.69 6.83
CA LEU A 148 12.58 -3.04 5.85
C LEU A 148 13.06 -4.03 4.79
N PHE A 149 13.41 -5.26 5.18
CA PHE A 149 13.74 -6.33 4.24
C PHE A 149 12.57 -6.63 3.30
N ALA A 150 11.37 -6.85 3.84
CA ALA A 150 10.19 -7.08 3.02
C ALA A 150 9.89 -5.90 2.09
N GLY A 151 10.01 -4.67 2.60
CA GLY A 151 9.83 -3.45 1.82
C GLY A 151 10.80 -3.32 0.67
N SER A 152 12.08 -3.69 0.87
CA SER A 152 13.10 -3.64 -0.18
C SER A 152 12.79 -4.59 -1.36
N ILE A 153 12.19 -5.76 -1.08
CA ILE A 153 11.78 -6.71 -2.12
C ILE A 153 10.47 -6.27 -2.79
N LEU A 154 9.49 -5.83 -1.99
CA LEU A 154 8.18 -5.41 -2.49
C LEU A 154 8.24 -4.04 -3.21
N GLY A 155 9.27 -3.23 -2.96
CA GLY A 155 9.40 -1.87 -3.46
C GLY A 155 8.41 -0.91 -2.79
N VAL A 156 8.16 -1.10 -1.49
CA VAL A 156 7.34 -0.25 -0.61
C VAL A 156 8.12 0.09 0.66
N PHE A 157 7.58 0.95 1.51
CA PHE A 157 8.23 1.45 2.74
C PHE A 157 9.51 2.24 2.46
N ASN A 158 9.58 2.92 1.30
CA ASN A 158 10.76 3.68 0.87
C ASN A 158 10.71 5.16 1.26
N LYS A 159 9.55 5.65 1.68
CA LYS A 159 9.39 7.04 2.11
C LYS A 159 9.92 7.23 3.52
N LYS A 160 10.28 8.46 3.87
CA LYS A 160 10.53 8.79 5.26
C LYS A 160 9.21 8.66 6.04
N PRO A 161 9.19 7.96 7.19
CA PRO A 161 7.96 7.76 7.94
C PRO A 161 7.25 9.07 8.31
N SER A 162 8.01 10.15 8.58
CA SER A 162 7.48 11.48 8.86
C SER A 162 6.80 12.16 7.67
N GLU A 163 7.11 11.72 6.44
CA GLU A 163 6.54 12.25 5.19
C GLU A 163 5.33 11.43 4.70
N TRP A 164 5.02 10.31 5.39
CA TRP A 164 3.88 9.49 5.05
C TRP A 164 2.59 10.16 5.47
N ASN A 165 1.80 10.61 4.48
CA ASN A 165 0.51 11.23 4.72
C ASN A 165 -0.56 10.15 4.97
N LYS A 166 -1.11 10.15 6.17
CA LYS A 166 -2.36 9.45 6.44
C LYS A 166 -3.49 10.23 5.77
N GLN A 167 -4.08 9.65 4.75
CA GLN A 167 -5.38 10.13 4.29
C GLN A 167 -6.40 9.71 5.36
N VAL A 168 -6.86 10.66 6.13
CA VAL A 168 -8.02 10.45 6.99
C VAL A 168 -9.24 10.58 6.07
N GLU A 169 -9.92 9.46 5.80
CA GLU A 169 -11.24 9.50 5.16
C GLU A 169 -12.20 10.17 6.14
N ILE A 170 -12.41 11.47 5.96
CA ILE A 170 -13.42 12.22 6.73
C ILE A 170 -14.68 12.15 5.89
N SER A 171 -15.74 11.55 6.42
CA SER A 171 -17.06 11.59 5.78
C SER A 171 -17.59 13.03 5.70
N ASP A 172 -18.45 13.33 4.74
CA ASP A 172 -19.04 14.66 4.59
C ASP A 172 -19.72 15.14 5.89
N SER A 173 -20.31 14.23 6.67
CA SER A 173 -20.92 14.52 7.97
C SER A 173 -19.87 14.88 9.03
N GLU A 174 -18.73 14.20 9.06
CA GLU A 174 -17.62 14.50 9.97
C GLU A 174 -16.93 15.81 9.59
N LEU A 175 -16.79 16.07 8.28
CA LEU A 175 -16.25 17.33 7.76
C LEU A 175 -17.11 18.52 8.23
N ALA A 176 -18.43 18.40 8.13
CA ALA A 176 -19.37 19.42 8.61
C ALA A 176 -19.30 19.61 10.14
N GLU A 177 -19.11 18.53 10.90
CA GLU A 177 -18.91 18.60 12.37
C GLU A 177 -17.59 19.31 12.72
N ILE A 178 -16.51 18.97 12.01
CA ILE A 178 -15.19 19.60 12.20
C ILE A 178 -15.26 21.09 11.89
N GLU A 179 -15.85 21.47 10.76
CA GLU A 179 -16.04 22.89 10.37
C GLU A 179 -16.86 23.65 11.43
N LYS A 180 -17.90 23.04 11.96
CA LYS A 180 -18.71 23.61 13.06
C LYS A 180 -17.86 23.87 14.28
N LEU A 181 -17.04 22.90 14.71
CA LEU A 181 -16.15 23.02 15.87
C LEU A 181 -15.07 24.09 15.65
N ILE A 182 -14.52 24.21 14.43
CA ILE A 182 -13.57 25.25 14.07
C ILE A 182 -14.21 26.64 14.19
N ASN A 183 -15.43 26.81 13.69
CA ASN A 183 -16.15 28.09 13.76
C ASN A 183 -16.52 28.44 15.22
N GLU A 184 -16.96 27.46 16.03
CA GLU A 184 -17.24 27.62 17.43
C GLU A 184 -15.99 28.06 18.21
N ARG A 185 -14.85 27.42 17.96
CA ARG A 185 -13.55 27.83 18.52
C ARG A 185 -13.18 29.28 18.18
N LYS A 186 -13.44 29.68 16.94
CA LYS A 186 -13.19 31.07 16.49
C LYS A 186 -14.04 32.06 17.28
N THR A 187 -15.31 31.77 17.43
CA THR A 187 -16.25 32.60 18.21
C THR A 187 -15.85 32.69 19.70
N LEU A 188 -15.44 31.58 20.31
CA LEU A 188 -14.95 31.56 21.69
C LEU A 188 -13.68 32.42 21.86
N LYS A 189 -12.76 32.39 20.89
CA LYS A 189 -11.58 33.27 20.90
C LYS A 189 -11.95 34.74 20.80
N GLU A 190 -12.91 35.11 19.93
CA GLU A 190 -13.40 36.46 19.78
C GLU A 190 -14.06 36.97 21.08
N ASN A 191 -14.74 36.08 21.81
CA ASN A 191 -15.35 36.36 23.11
C ASN A 191 -14.35 36.26 24.30
N LYS A 192 -13.04 36.04 24.01
CA LYS A 192 -11.96 35.87 25.00
C LYS A 192 -12.15 34.69 25.96
N ASP A 193 -12.98 33.71 25.58
CA ASP A 193 -13.05 32.42 26.28
C ASP A 193 -11.99 31.46 25.71
N PHE A 194 -10.77 31.62 26.24
CA PHE A 194 -9.63 30.81 25.83
C PHE A 194 -9.72 29.38 26.35
N THR A 195 -10.38 29.16 27.48
CA THR A 195 -10.54 27.83 28.08
C THR A 195 -11.43 26.94 27.21
N GLY A 196 -12.57 27.47 26.75
CA GLY A 196 -13.44 26.76 25.82
C GLY A 196 -12.76 26.50 24.46
N ALA A 197 -12.03 27.50 23.94
CA ALA A 197 -11.30 27.37 22.68
C ALA A 197 -10.20 26.31 22.74
N ASP A 198 -9.49 26.15 23.87
CA ASP A 198 -8.47 25.12 24.07
C ASP A 198 -9.08 23.73 24.23
N ALA A 199 -10.22 23.60 24.90
CA ALA A 199 -10.94 22.32 25.00
C ALA A 199 -11.37 21.79 23.62
N ILE A 200 -11.82 22.66 22.71
CA ILE A 200 -12.14 22.28 21.34
C ILE A 200 -10.87 21.86 20.58
N ARG A 201 -9.77 22.60 20.70
CA ARG A 201 -8.49 22.23 20.09
C ARG A 201 -8.04 20.85 20.53
N ASP A 202 -8.07 20.59 21.85
CA ASP A 202 -7.63 19.30 22.40
C ASP A 202 -8.55 18.14 22.01
N SER A 203 -9.85 18.43 21.82
CA SER A 203 -10.82 17.47 21.28
C SER A 203 -10.49 17.12 19.81
N LEU A 204 -10.19 18.10 18.97
CA LEU A 204 -9.79 17.89 17.57
C LEU A 204 -8.45 17.19 17.47
N LEU A 205 -7.49 17.53 18.31
CA LEU A 205 -6.19 16.87 18.37
C LEU A 205 -6.31 15.37 18.73
N LYS A 206 -7.20 15.03 19.66
CA LYS A 206 -7.50 13.62 19.99
C LYS A 206 -8.13 12.85 18.83
N LYS A 207 -8.81 13.53 17.91
CA LYS A 207 -9.34 12.98 16.67
C LYS A 207 -8.28 12.95 15.55
N GLY A 208 -7.03 13.37 15.81
CA GLY A 208 -5.93 13.42 14.84
C GLY A 208 -5.95 14.65 13.93
N ILE A 209 -6.73 15.69 14.28
CA ILE A 209 -6.88 16.91 13.52
C ILE A 209 -6.05 18.00 14.18
N GLU A 210 -4.99 18.45 13.52
CA GLU A 210 -4.15 19.55 13.96
C GLU A 210 -4.60 20.85 13.31
N LEU A 211 -4.86 21.89 14.12
CA LEU A 211 -5.22 23.23 13.65
C LEU A 211 -3.96 24.07 13.54
N ILE A 212 -3.58 24.39 12.33
CA ILE A 212 -2.46 25.28 12.00
C ILE A 212 -2.86 26.76 12.23
#